data_035def1a43170c748069468e7b2d3a5e
#
_entry.id   035def1a43170c748069468e7b2d3a5e
#
_cell.length_a   1.000
_cell.length_b   1.000
_cell.length_c   1.000
_cell.angle_alpha   90.00
_cell.angle_beta   90.00
_cell.angle_gamma   90.00
#
_symmetry.space_group_name_H-M   'P 1'
#
loop_
_entity.id
_entity.type
_entity.pdbx_description
1 polymer ?
#
loop_
_entity_poly.entity_id
_entity_poly.type
_entity_poly.pdbx_seq_one_letter_code
_entity_poly.pdbx_strand_id
1 'polypeptide(L)'
;MSDADVLSRPQAPAGRQPQAPAETEPWTLAGQELSSRLILGTGGVQSLEVLRRVLDASATALTTVAMRRVSPDGEGSLLGTLREAGVRILPNTAGCHTASEARLVARLGREALGTDWVKLEVVADDQDRKSVV
;
A
#
# COMPACT_ATOMS: atom_id res chain seq x y z
N MET A 1 -9.35 64.25 9.64
CA MET A 1 -8.20 63.51 10.06
C MET A 1 -8.71 62.27 10.77
N SER A 2 -8.70 61.16 10.11
CA SER A 2 -8.92 59.88 10.75
C SER A 2 -8.36 58.80 9.78
N ASP A 3 -7.21 58.29 10.14
CA ASP A 3 -6.52 57.22 9.43
C ASP A 3 -7.30 55.93 9.67
N ALA A 4 -7.76 55.31 8.61
CA ALA A 4 -8.33 53.96 8.63
C ALA A 4 -7.19 52.98 8.43
N ASP A 5 -6.86 52.29 9.51
CA ASP A 5 -5.90 51.20 9.59
C ASP A 5 -6.37 50.03 8.73
N VAL A 6 -5.70 49.82 7.58
CA VAL A 6 -5.94 48.71 6.67
C VAL A 6 -5.18 47.52 7.25
N LEU A 7 -5.87 46.70 8.02
CA LEU A 7 -5.39 45.39 8.46
C LEU A 7 -5.09 44.51 7.25
N SER A 8 -3.83 44.39 6.88
CA SER A 8 -3.34 43.42 5.93
C SER A 8 -3.69 42.00 6.36
N ARG A 9 -4.57 41.34 5.61
CA ARG A 9 -4.85 39.91 5.77
C ARG A 9 -3.58 39.13 5.44
N PRO A 10 -3.17 38.15 6.26
CA PRO A 10 -2.09 37.25 5.91
C PRO A 10 -2.50 36.43 4.68
N GLN A 11 -1.69 36.49 3.65
CA GLN A 11 -1.85 35.65 2.47
C GLN A 11 -1.62 34.19 2.88
N ALA A 12 -2.58 33.32 2.51
CA ALA A 12 -2.41 31.87 2.64
C ALA A 12 -1.18 31.43 1.85
N PRO A 13 -0.39 30.46 2.37
CA PRO A 13 0.77 29.96 1.65
C PRO A 13 0.33 29.37 0.31
N ALA A 14 1.02 29.82 -0.75
CA ALA A 14 0.80 29.34 -2.10
C ALA A 14 0.80 27.82 -2.13
N GLY A 15 -0.26 27.23 -2.65
CA GLY A 15 -0.43 25.78 -2.75
C GLY A 15 0.81 25.16 -3.41
N ARG A 16 1.39 24.20 -2.72
CA ARG A 16 2.50 23.41 -3.24
C ARG A 16 1.98 22.71 -4.49
N GLN A 17 2.46 23.11 -5.65
CA GLN A 17 2.18 22.39 -6.90
C GLN A 17 2.63 20.95 -6.73
N PRO A 18 1.85 19.95 -7.18
CA PRO A 18 2.31 18.58 -7.18
C PRO A 18 3.58 18.51 -8.05
N GLN A 19 4.71 18.27 -7.39
CA GLN A 19 5.94 17.94 -8.10
C GLN A 19 5.71 16.62 -8.81
N ALA A 20 6.01 16.58 -10.11
CA ALA A 20 6.09 15.31 -10.82
C ALA A 20 6.96 14.34 -10.01
N PRO A 21 6.56 13.06 -9.88
CA PRO A 21 7.37 12.10 -9.15
C PRO A 21 8.78 12.13 -9.72
N ALA A 22 9.77 12.38 -8.85
CA ALA A 22 11.17 12.28 -9.25
C ALA A 22 11.37 10.91 -9.89
N GLU A 23 11.99 10.87 -11.06
CA GLU A 23 12.36 9.60 -11.71
C GLU A 23 13.24 8.83 -10.72
N THR A 24 12.63 7.91 -10.01
CA THR A 24 13.35 7.04 -9.07
C THR A 24 14.06 5.99 -9.91
N GLU A 25 15.39 5.92 -9.79
CA GLU A 25 16.14 4.84 -10.43
C GLU A 25 15.55 3.49 -10.04
N PRO A 26 15.32 2.60 -11.02
CA PRO A 26 14.80 1.28 -10.75
C PRO A 26 15.72 0.52 -9.79
N TRP A 27 15.15 -0.31 -8.94
CA TRP A 27 15.91 -1.14 -8.03
C TRP A 27 15.47 -2.60 -8.14
N THR A 28 16.34 -3.52 -7.74
CA THR A 28 16.06 -4.95 -7.88
C THR A 28 15.78 -5.57 -6.52
N LEU A 29 14.65 -6.30 -6.42
CA LEU A 29 14.28 -7.10 -5.27
C LEU A 29 13.98 -8.54 -5.72
N ALA A 30 14.64 -9.52 -5.13
CA ALA A 30 14.51 -10.95 -5.49
C ALA A 30 14.59 -11.20 -7.01
N GLY A 31 15.53 -10.54 -7.70
CA GLY A 31 15.71 -10.67 -9.15
C GLY A 31 14.66 -9.98 -10.02
N GLN A 32 13.75 -9.22 -9.41
CA GLN A 32 12.72 -8.45 -10.11
C GLN A 32 13.02 -6.96 -10.01
N GLU A 33 12.99 -6.28 -11.14
CA GLU A 33 13.12 -4.83 -11.21
C GLU A 33 11.81 -4.15 -10.81
N LEU A 34 11.90 -3.17 -9.93
CA LEU A 34 10.79 -2.36 -9.46
C LEU A 34 11.06 -0.89 -9.76
N SER A 35 10.08 -0.21 -10.35
CA SER A 35 10.17 1.20 -10.72
C SER A 35 10.03 2.16 -9.53
N SER A 36 9.56 1.68 -8.39
CA SER A 36 9.34 2.48 -7.18
C SER A 36 9.92 1.78 -5.96
N ARG A 37 10.56 2.54 -5.08
CA ARG A 37 11.07 2.07 -3.78
C ARG A 37 10.00 2.04 -2.69
N LEU A 38 8.80 2.54 -2.99
CA LEU A 38 7.67 2.53 -2.07
C LEU A 38 6.92 1.21 -2.17
N ILE A 39 6.72 0.56 -1.03
CA ILE A 39 5.80 -0.56 -0.87
C ILE A 39 4.57 -0.05 -0.14
N LEU A 40 3.42 -0.08 -0.81
CA LEU A 40 2.17 0.42 -0.26
C LEU A 40 1.44 -0.70 0.51
N GLY A 41 0.80 -0.33 1.65
CA GLY A 41 -0.10 -1.20 2.38
C GLY A 41 -1.57 -0.85 2.11
N THR A 42 -2.43 -1.85 1.97
CA THR A 42 -3.88 -1.65 1.75
C THR A 42 -4.72 -1.69 3.01
N GLY A 43 -4.12 -1.99 4.17
CA GLY A 43 -4.86 -2.28 5.41
C GLY A 43 -5.69 -1.12 5.99
N GLY A 44 -5.36 0.12 5.66
CA GLY A 44 -6.05 1.33 6.14
C GLY A 44 -6.91 2.03 5.10
N VAL A 45 -7.06 1.46 3.91
CA VAL A 45 -7.79 2.09 2.81
C VAL A 45 -9.31 1.98 3.03
N GLN A 46 -10.00 3.11 3.03
CA GLN A 46 -11.44 3.19 3.35
C GLN A 46 -12.36 2.84 2.18
N SER A 47 -11.89 3.04 0.94
CA SER A 47 -12.65 2.70 -0.27
C SER A 47 -11.73 2.44 -1.45
N LEU A 48 -12.25 1.76 -2.48
CA LEU A 48 -11.50 1.48 -3.72
C LEU A 48 -11.21 2.78 -4.50
N GLU A 49 -12.05 3.78 -4.40
CA GLU A 49 -11.78 5.09 -4.99
C GLU A 49 -10.56 5.76 -4.34
N VAL A 50 -10.50 5.75 -3.00
CA VAL A 50 -9.33 6.24 -2.28
C VAL A 50 -8.10 5.43 -2.65
N LEU A 51 -8.22 4.09 -2.77
CA LEU A 51 -7.12 3.24 -3.21
C LEU A 51 -6.57 3.66 -4.57
N ARG A 52 -7.43 3.84 -5.59
CA ARG A 52 -7.01 4.28 -6.93
C ARG A 52 -6.23 5.59 -6.86
N ARG A 53 -6.75 6.58 -6.15
CA ARG A 53 -6.07 7.88 -5.97
C ARG A 53 -4.72 7.75 -5.26
N VAL A 54 -4.61 6.88 -4.28
CA VAL A 54 -3.34 6.61 -3.58
C VAL A 54 -2.34 5.90 -4.48
N LEU A 55 -2.78 4.92 -5.28
CA LEU A 55 -1.95 4.23 -6.26
C LEU A 55 -1.39 5.21 -7.30
N ASP A 56 -2.25 6.06 -7.86
CA ASP A 56 -1.87 7.08 -8.83
C ASP A 56 -0.86 8.08 -8.25
N ALA A 57 -1.13 8.58 -7.04
CA ALA A 57 -0.29 9.56 -6.38
C ALA A 57 1.06 8.99 -5.91
N SER A 58 1.10 7.73 -5.52
CA SER A 58 2.30 7.08 -4.98
C SER A 58 3.20 6.49 -6.06
N ALA A 59 2.66 6.20 -7.23
CA ALA A 59 3.33 5.45 -8.31
C ALA A 59 4.05 4.19 -7.80
N THR A 60 3.47 3.52 -6.79
CA THR A 60 4.06 2.31 -6.21
C THR A 60 4.06 1.15 -7.21
N ALA A 61 5.14 0.39 -7.23
CA ALA A 61 5.26 -0.82 -8.05
C ALA A 61 4.82 -2.09 -7.30
N LEU A 62 4.71 -2.02 -5.96
CA LEU A 62 4.45 -3.17 -5.11
C LEU A 62 3.49 -2.79 -3.97
N THR A 63 2.45 -3.59 -3.78
CA THR A 63 1.43 -3.34 -2.75
C THR A 63 1.17 -4.58 -1.92
N THR A 64 1.18 -4.45 -0.59
CA THR A 64 0.89 -5.57 0.31
C THR A 64 -0.62 -5.75 0.51
N VAL A 65 -1.05 -7.01 0.53
CA VAL A 65 -2.45 -7.38 0.74
C VAL A 65 -2.54 -8.49 1.79
N ALA A 66 -3.33 -8.25 2.84
CA ALA A 66 -3.59 -9.27 3.86
C ALA A 66 -4.54 -10.33 3.32
N MET A 67 -4.07 -11.56 3.15
CA MET A 67 -4.87 -12.64 2.56
C MET A 67 -6.16 -12.94 3.32
N ARG A 68 -6.18 -12.75 4.62
CA ARG A 68 -7.41 -12.93 5.44
C ARG A 68 -8.53 -11.92 5.15
N ARG A 69 -8.21 -10.84 4.43
CA ARG A 69 -9.16 -9.77 4.07
C ARG A 69 -9.53 -9.76 2.59
N VAL A 70 -9.02 -10.70 1.83
CA VAL A 70 -9.28 -10.80 0.40
C VAL A 70 -10.55 -11.61 0.18
N SER A 71 -11.52 -10.98 -0.49
CA SER A 71 -12.61 -11.71 -1.14
C SER A 71 -12.17 -12.05 -2.56
N PRO A 72 -12.23 -13.32 -3.00
CA PRO A 72 -11.71 -13.72 -4.31
C PRO A 72 -12.46 -13.11 -5.49
N ASP A 73 -13.67 -12.61 -5.30
CA ASP A 73 -14.65 -12.46 -6.36
C ASP A 73 -14.96 -11.02 -6.74
N GLY A 74 -14.88 -10.74 -8.04
CA GLY A 74 -15.62 -9.72 -8.75
C GLY A 74 -14.82 -8.53 -9.30
N GLU A 75 -15.31 -8.03 -10.43
CA GLU A 75 -15.03 -6.68 -10.90
C GLU A 75 -15.34 -5.69 -9.77
N GLY A 76 -14.42 -4.76 -9.50
CA GLY A 76 -14.54 -3.82 -8.39
C GLY A 76 -14.06 -4.36 -7.03
N SER A 77 -13.36 -5.51 -6.98
CA SER A 77 -12.67 -6.00 -5.79
C SER A 77 -11.34 -5.28 -5.56
N LEU A 78 -10.79 -5.41 -4.35
CA LEU A 78 -9.45 -4.93 -4.04
C LEU A 78 -8.41 -5.46 -5.04
N LEU A 79 -8.43 -6.76 -5.31
CA LEU A 79 -7.50 -7.40 -6.24
C LEU A 79 -7.71 -6.93 -7.68
N GLY A 80 -8.96 -6.76 -8.11
CA GLY A 80 -9.30 -6.19 -9.41
C GLY A 80 -8.69 -4.80 -9.59
N THR A 81 -8.90 -3.92 -8.63
CA THR A 81 -8.35 -2.55 -8.65
C THR A 81 -6.83 -2.54 -8.73
N LEU A 82 -6.14 -3.42 -8.00
CA LEU A 82 -4.67 -3.51 -8.04
C LEU A 82 -4.16 -4.05 -9.38
N ARG A 83 -4.86 -5.02 -9.96
CA ARG A 83 -4.52 -5.58 -11.29
C ARG A 83 -4.74 -4.54 -12.40
N GLU A 84 -5.86 -3.82 -12.36
CA GLU A 84 -6.15 -2.72 -13.29
C GLU A 84 -5.07 -1.63 -13.24
N ALA A 85 -4.57 -1.31 -12.04
CA ALA A 85 -3.50 -0.36 -11.84
C ALA A 85 -2.10 -0.90 -12.24
N GLY A 86 -1.98 -2.16 -12.63
CA GLY A 86 -0.70 -2.78 -13.02
C GLY A 86 0.30 -2.94 -11.87
N VAL A 87 -0.18 -2.86 -10.61
CA VAL A 87 0.67 -2.93 -9.43
C VAL A 87 0.86 -4.40 -9.02
N ARG A 88 2.10 -4.78 -8.73
CA ARG A 88 2.41 -6.12 -8.22
C ARG A 88 1.83 -6.31 -6.81
N ILE A 89 1.21 -7.46 -6.58
CA ILE A 89 0.61 -7.79 -5.30
C ILE A 89 1.58 -8.66 -4.49
N LEU A 90 1.82 -8.24 -3.25
CA LEU A 90 2.59 -8.97 -2.25
C LEU A 90 1.64 -9.46 -1.16
N PRO A 91 1.22 -10.74 -1.17
CA PRO A 91 0.40 -11.29 -0.10
C PRO A 91 1.13 -11.23 1.23
N ASN A 92 0.41 -10.99 2.30
CA ASN A 92 0.97 -11.08 3.64
C ASN A 92 0.15 -12.00 4.54
N THR A 93 0.80 -12.53 5.57
CA THR A 93 0.24 -13.45 6.56
C THR A 93 -0.22 -12.72 7.83
N ALA A 94 -0.53 -11.43 7.71
CA ALA A 94 -0.94 -10.59 8.84
C ALA A 94 -2.10 -11.21 9.64
N GLY A 95 -1.97 -11.21 10.95
CA GLY A 95 -2.92 -11.77 11.88
C GLY A 95 -2.83 -13.29 12.05
N CYS A 96 -1.78 -13.94 11.58
CA CYS A 96 -1.47 -15.32 11.95
C CYS A 96 -0.73 -15.34 13.29
N HIS A 97 -1.14 -16.23 14.19
CA HIS A 97 -0.54 -16.36 15.52
C HIS A 97 0.43 -17.53 15.63
N THR A 98 0.44 -18.43 14.66
CA THR A 98 1.33 -19.59 14.63
C THR A 98 2.05 -19.72 13.29
N ALA A 99 3.21 -20.36 13.30
CA ALA A 99 3.95 -20.67 12.09
C ALA A 99 3.16 -21.57 11.12
N SER A 100 2.33 -22.48 11.62
CA SER A 100 1.49 -23.35 10.80
C SER A 100 0.39 -22.57 10.08
N GLU A 101 -0.26 -21.61 10.74
CA GLU A 101 -1.22 -20.70 10.12
C GLU A 101 -0.56 -19.83 9.04
N ALA A 102 0.59 -19.23 9.35
CA ALA A 102 1.31 -18.39 8.40
C ALA A 102 1.72 -19.19 7.16
N ARG A 103 2.20 -20.44 7.32
CA ARG A 103 2.50 -21.33 6.18
C ARG A 103 1.27 -21.64 5.34
N LEU A 104 0.13 -21.91 5.97
CA LEU A 104 -1.11 -22.16 5.25
C LEU A 104 -1.55 -20.93 4.45
N VAL A 105 -1.59 -19.76 5.09
CA VAL A 105 -1.97 -18.50 4.46
C VAL A 105 -1.01 -18.12 3.32
N ALA A 106 0.30 -18.34 3.49
CA ALA A 106 1.28 -18.12 2.44
C ALA A 106 1.02 -19.00 1.21
N ARG A 107 0.73 -20.29 1.40
CA ARG A 107 0.39 -21.22 0.31
C ARG A 107 -0.88 -20.80 -0.42
N LEU A 108 -1.93 -20.44 0.33
CA LEU A 108 -3.16 -19.93 -0.26
C LEU A 108 -2.93 -18.65 -1.07
N GLY A 109 -2.10 -17.73 -0.56
CA GLY A 109 -1.72 -16.52 -1.28
C GLY A 109 -0.97 -16.82 -2.56
N ARG A 110 -0.03 -17.77 -2.54
CA ARG A 110 0.70 -18.24 -3.73
C ARG A 110 -0.24 -18.76 -4.80
N GLU A 111 -1.16 -19.65 -4.44
CA GLU A 111 -2.12 -20.24 -5.38
C GLU A 111 -3.11 -19.21 -5.92
N ALA A 112 -3.68 -18.37 -5.04
CA ALA A 112 -4.70 -17.39 -5.42
C ALA A 112 -4.15 -16.25 -6.31
N LEU A 113 -2.88 -15.88 -6.11
CA LEU A 113 -2.27 -14.72 -6.78
C LEU A 113 -1.20 -15.09 -7.82
N GLY A 114 -0.84 -16.37 -7.93
CA GLY A 114 0.20 -16.83 -8.86
C GLY A 114 1.58 -16.22 -8.57
N THR A 115 1.93 -16.05 -7.29
CA THR A 115 3.19 -15.43 -6.87
C THR A 115 3.96 -16.29 -5.88
N ASP A 116 5.29 -16.32 -6.01
CA ASP A 116 6.17 -16.95 -5.01
C ASP A 116 6.58 -15.98 -3.89
N TRP A 117 6.13 -14.75 -3.94
CA TRP A 117 6.45 -13.74 -2.96
C TRP A 117 5.44 -13.73 -1.83
N VAL A 118 5.93 -13.56 -0.61
CA VAL A 118 5.11 -13.36 0.58
C VAL A 118 5.80 -12.43 1.56
N LYS A 119 5.06 -11.54 2.17
CA LYS A 119 5.48 -10.82 3.37
C LYS A 119 5.05 -11.65 4.58
N LEU A 120 6.02 -12.31 5.21
CA LEU A 120 5.77 -13.17 6.37
C LEU A 120 5.58 -12.32 7.62
N GLU A 121 4.50 -12.61 8.34
CA GLU A 121 4.19 -12.01 9.64
C GLU A 121 3.56 -13.09 10.54
N VAL A 122 4.08 -13.20 11.77
CA VAL A 122 3.50 -14.05 12.82
C VAL A 122 3.42 -13.21 14.09
N VAL A 123 2.22 -13.07 14.66
CA VAL A 123 1.99 -12.30 15.88
C VAL A 123 2.20 -13.25 17.07
N ALA A 124 3.35 -13.15 17.73
CA ALA A 124 3.67 -13.99 18.89
C ALA A 124 2.93 -13.55 20.15
N ASP A 125 2.65 -12.24 20.28
CA ASP A 125 1.91 -11.63 21.38
C ASP A 125 1.00 -10.53 20.83
N ASP A 126 -0.25 -10.49 21.28
CA ASP A 126 -1.24 -9.46 20.87
C ASP A 126 -0.80 -8.05 21.26
N GLN A 127 0.10 -7.90 22.23
CA GLN A 127 0.66 -6.62 22.63
C GLN A 127 1.92 -6.23 21.84
N ASP A 128 2.62 -7.18 21.25
CA ASP A 128 3.78 -6.93 20.38
C ASP A 128 3.41 -6.97 18.89
N ARG A 129 2.84 -5.88 18.40
CA ARG A 129 2.52 -5.70 16.97
C ARG A 129 3.74 -5.46 16.08
N LYS A 130 4.94 -5.61 16.61
CA LYS A 130 6.20 -5.27 15.94
C LYS A 130 7.04 -6.48 15.53
N SER A 131 6.59 -7.71 15.79
CA SER A 131 7.31 -8.90 15.36
C SER A 131 7.14 -9.12 13.87
N VAL A 132 7.95 -8.42 13.10
CA VAL A 132 8.20 -8.72 11.68
C VAL A 132 9.45 -9.61 11.66
N VAL A 133 9.27 -10.85 11.27
CA VAL A 133 10.36 -11.79 11.01
C VAL A 133 10.55 -11.92 9.52
#